data_e8d93dca623e4fafc05d33c664639c83
#
_entry.id   e8d93dca623e4fafc05d33c664639c83
#
_cell.length_a   1.000
_cell.length_b   1.000
_cell.length_c   1.000
_cell.angle_alpha   90.00
_cell.angle_beta   90.00
_cell.angle_gamma   90.00
#
_symmetry.space_group_name_H-M   'P 1'
#
loop_
_entity.id
_entity.type
_entity.pdbx_description
1 polymer ?
#
loop_
_entity_poly.entity_id
_entity_poly.type
_entity_poly.pdbx_seq_one_letter_code
_entity_poly.pdbx_strand_id
1 'polypeptide(L)'
;SFGATETEWWDNLVEEMVYSGLDYVAPNCRGRLPKADTDPAYDRDHGDPTRIKDFVAALQRRNEENLKIAIFDDCPASWAAARNFDLYQTYATFISAETQQNKGLTDEEVMYPLDNLDDIYKYIWDYNIKLAFDNFYGENKANNKYLLRIDGKPVLFLWSINGFLNVDYAALGNKKIDCKGKLKAILNKIHADFKSAYGEDLFICADRAFQDRDKEVDESVVESLNDWFIASEQAPTRSSWTVRTFNGKTVGVAVPAFYTNDKSGTRMFFDADHGKRLTDALDDMVAKNADLVFLEGFTDMAENAAYWRSTDNIYYDFPNQRLNILRKYSSSRAWAESFRVEMEACDYFFDVSAKNSGNQYRTGSL
;
A
#
# COMPACT_ATOMS: atom_id res chain seq x y z
N SER A 1 7.54 16.51 -9.86
CA SER A 1 8.30 17.51 -10.63
C SER A 1 8.00 18.91 -10.11
N PHE A 2 9.01 19.67 -9.79
CA PHE A 2 8.86 21.08 -9.39
C PHE A 2 8.19 21.86 -10.54
N GLY A 3 7.02 22.44 -10.28
CA GLY A 3 6.29 23.27 -11.23
C GLY A 3 5.27 22.55 -12.12
N ALA A 4 5.08 21.26 -11.97
CA ALA A 4 3.97 20.58 -12.64
C ALA A 4 2.63 20.96 -12.01
N THR A 5 1.61 21.09 -12.83
CA THR A 5 0.23 21.14 -12.36
C THR A 5 -0.14 19.77 -11.74
N GLU A 6 -1.19 19.76 -10.94
CA GLU A 6 -1.68 18.50 -10.36
C GLU A 6 -2.04 17.47 -11.45
N THR A 7 -2.64 17.90 -12.53
CA THR A 7 -2.97 17.04 -13.69
C THR A 7 -1.72 16.42 -14.30
N GLU A 8 -0.68 17.24 -14.55
CA GLU A 8 0.60 16.75 -15.08
C GLU A 8 1.30 15.80 -14.11
N TRP A 9 1.17 16.02 -12.81
CA TRP A 9 1.72 15.12 -11.79
C TRP A 9 1.08 13.73 -11.90
N TRP A 10 -0.26 13.66 -11.98
CA TRP A 10 -0.98 12.40 -12.14
C TRP A 10 -0.64 11.71 -13.46
N ASP A 11 -0.55 12.45 -14.54
CA ASP A 11 -0.22 11.92 -15.86
C ASP A 11 1.21 11.36 -15.88
N ASN A 12 2.18 12.05 -15.28
CA ASN A 12 3.55 11.58 -15.13
C ASN A 12 3.64 10.33 -14.24
N LEU A 13 2.85 10.28 -13.16
CA LEU A 13 2.78 9.11 -12.28
C LEU A 13 2.32 7.87 -13.05
N VAL A 14 1.23 7.99 -13.82
CA VAL A 14 0.74 6.90 -14.67
C VAL A 14 1.80 6.49 -15.69
N GLU A 15 2.50 7.44 -16.30
CA GLU A 15 3.56 7.16 -17.26
C GLU A 15 4.69 6.32 -16.65
N GLU A 16 5.18 6.68 -15.48
CA GLU A 16 6.23 5.92 -14.80
C GLU A 16 5.76 4.49 -14.41
N MET A 17 4.50 4.35 -14.01
CA MET A 17 3.92 3.06 -13.70
C MET A 17 3.78 2.17 -14.94
N VAL A 18 3.28 2.72 -16.03
CA VAL A 18 3.18 2.03 -17.34
C VAL A 18 4.57 1.64 -17.84
N TYR A 19 5.53 2.59 -17.75
CA TYR A 19 6.92 2.35 -18.12
C TYR A 19 7.55 1.18 -17.35
N SER A 20 7.26 1.06 -16.06
CA SER A 20 7.77 -0.04 -15.23
C SER A 20 7.11 -1.39 -15.52
N GLY A 21 6.00 -1.41 -16.25
CA GLY A 21 5.25 -2.63 -16.59
C GLY A 21 4.43 -3.20 -15.45
N LEU A 22 3.98 -2.37 -14.53
CA LEU A 22 3.06 -2.78 -13.47
C LEU A 22 1.69 -3.18 -14.04
N ASP A 23 1.14 -4.27 -13.52
CA ASP A 23 -0.22 -4.71 -13.88
C ASP A 23 -1.29 -3.95 -13.10
N TYR A 24 -0.96 -3.53 -11.88
CA TYR A 24 -1.88 -2.78 -11.03
C TYR A 24 -1.14 -1.90 -10.02
N VAL A 25 -1.91 -0.98 -9.47
CA VAL A 25 -1.53 -0.16 -8.32
C VAL A 25 -2.64 -0.18 -7.29
N ALA A 26 -2.28 -0.03 -6.03
CA ALA A 26 -3.21 0.07 -4.92
C ALA A 26 -2.90 1.35 -4.14
N PRO A 27 -3.58 2.47 -4.47
CA PRO A 27 -3.42 3.72 -3.75
C PRO A 27 -3.72 3.56 -2.27
N ASN A 28 -2.86 4.11 -1.43
CA ASN A 28 -3.02 4.10 0.01
C ASN A 28 -4.22 4.97 0.42
N CYS A 29 -5.22 4.36 1.04
CA CYS A 29 -6.43 5.03 1.53
C CYS A 29 -6.40 5.06 3.06
N ARG A 30 -6.38 6.28 3.62
CA ARG A 30 -6.31 6.54 5.07
C ARG A 30 -7.57 7.10 5.68
N GLY A 31 -8.62 7.21 4.86
CA GLY A 31 -9.90 7.77 5.25
C GLY A 31 -9.97 9.29 5.14
N ARG A 32 -11.20 9.78 4.96
CA ARG A 32 -11.55 11.20 4.98
C ARG A 32 -12.73 11.40 5.91
N LEU A 33 -12.51 12.14 6.97
CA LEU A 33 -13.56 12.47 7.94
C LEU A 33 -14.42 13.65 7.46
N PRO A 34 -15.71 13.69 7.78
CA PRO A 34 -16.61 14.78 7.36
C PRO A 34 -16.13 16.18 7.77
N LYS A 35 -15.42 16.30 8.89
CA LYS A 35 -14.84 17.57 9.34
C LYS A 35 -13.81 18.15 8.36
N ALA A 36 -13.17 17.34 7.55
CA ALA A 36 -12.22 17.82 6.54
C ALA A 36 -12.87 18.78 5.53
N ASP A 37 -14.19 18.68 5.33
CA ASP A 37 -14.94 19.55 4.41
C ASP A 37 -15.20 20.95 5.00
N THR A 38 -15.08 21.11 6.30
CA THR A 38 -15.40 22.37 7.01
C THR A 38 -14.22 22.99 7.75
N ASP A 39 -13.20 22.22 8.03
CA ASP A 39 -12.02 22.64 8.78
C ASP A 39 -10.73 22.17 8.09
N PRO A 40 -9.98 23.10 7.44
CA PRO A 40 -8.74 22.76 6.75
C PRO A 40 -7.67 22.12 7.65
N ALA A 41 -7.73 22.32 8.98
CA ALA A 41 -6.81 21.65 9.91
C ALA A 41 -7.00 20.13 9.93
N TYR A 42 -8.14 19.66 9.45
CA TYR A 42 -8.48 18.23 9.33
C TYR A 42 -8.34 17.69 7.92
N ASP A 43 -8.04 18.56 6.95
CA ASP A 43 -7.71 18.12 5.60
C ASP A 43 -6.33 17.47 5.61
N ARG A 44 -6.32 16.17 5.37
CA ARG A 44 -5.07 15.41 5.26
C ARG A 44 -4.97 14.85 3.86
N ASP A 45 -4.16 15.49 3.05
CA ASP A 45 -3.90 15.10 1.66
C ASP A 45 -3.31 13.69 1.52
N HIS A 46 -2.74 13.16 2.60
CA HIS A 46 -2.10 11.85 2.58
C HIS A 46 -3.14 10.74 2.68
N GLY A 47 -3.33 10.04 1.56
CA GLY A 47 -4.22 8.88 1.50
C GLY A 47 -5.71 9.23 1.54
N ASP A 48 -6.10 10.42 1.09
CA ASP A 48 -7.51 10.77 0.92
C ASP A 48 -8.16 9.87 -0.14
N PRO A 49 -9.13 9.02 0.24
CA PRO A 49 -9.75 8.06 -0.68
C PRO A 49 -10.49 8.71 -1.85
N THR A 50 -10.87 9.99 -1.74
CA THR A 50 -11.52 10.71 -2.83
C THR A 50 -10.58 11.02 -3.99
N ARG A 51 -9.25 11.01 -3.75
CA ARG A 51 -8.24 11.29 -4.78
C ARG A 51 -8.11 10.17 -5.83
N ILE A 52 -8.67 9.00 -5.56
CA ILE A 52 -8.66 7.90 -6.53
C ILE A 52 -9.31 8.28 -7.86
N LYS A 53 -10.30 9.19 -7.83
CA LYS A 53 -10.92 9.73 -9.05
C LYS A 53 -9.93 10.46 -9.96
N ASP A 54 -8.92 11.12 -9.38
CA ASP A 54 -7.91 11.88 -10.14
C ASP A 54 -6.96 10.92 -10.85
N PHE A 55 -6.64 9.80 -10.19
CA PHE A 55 -5.89 8.72 -10.80
C PHE A 55 -6.65 8.08 -11.97
N VAL A 56 -7.94 7.74 -11.77
CA VAL A 56 -8.80 7.24 -12.85
C VAL A 56 -8.86 8.23 -14.01
N ALA A 57 -8.98 9.54 -13.73
CA ALA A 57 -8.98 10.57 -14.75
C ALA A 57 -7.66 10.61 -15.56
N ALA A 58 -6.53 10.35 -14.91
CA ALA A 58 -5.24 10.24 -15.60
C ALA A 58 -5.19 9.02 -16.56
N LEU A 59 -5.68 7.85 -16.11
CA LEU A 59 -5.81 6.67 -16.96
C LEU A 59 -6.70 6.96 -18.19
N GLN A 60 -7.80 7.68 -17.98
CA GLN A 60 -8.72 8.06 -19.06
C GLN A 60 -8.05 9.01 -20.07
N ARG A 61 -7.36 10.05 -19.59
CA ARG A 61 -6.65 11.01 -20.49
C ARG A 61 -5.58 10.32 -21.33
N ARG A 62 -4.91 9.34 -20.76
CA ARG A 62 -3.85 8.58 -21.43
C ARG A 62 -4.39 7.39 -22.25
N ASN A 63 -5.69 7.15 -22.18
CA ASN A 63 -6.33 5.97 -22.78
C ASN A 63 -5.64 4.66 -22.33
N GLU A 64 -5.24 4.59 -21.05
CA GLU A 64 -4.52 3.46 -20.48
C GLU A 64 -5.50 2.51 -19.79
N GLU A 65 -5.66 1.30 -20.33
CA GLU A 65 -6.59 0.31 -19.81
C GLU A 65 -5.91 -0.94 -19.25
N ASN A 66 -4.59 -1.08 -19.41
CA ASN A 66 -3.86 -2.24 -18.93
C ASN A 66 -3.47 -2.10 -17.44
N LEU A 67 -3.10 -0.89 -17.01
CA LEU A 67 -2.83 -0.60 -15.62
C LEU A 67 -4.14 -0.57 -14.82
N LYS A 68 -4.27 -1.46 -13.84
CA LYS A 68 -5.47 -1.59 -13.00
C LYS A 68 -5.29 -0.91 -11.66
N ILE A 69 -6.41 -0.65 -11.00
CA ILE A 69 -6.45 -0.07 -9.66
C ILE A 69 -7.10 -1.06 -8.71
N ALA A 70 -6.47 -1.32 -7.57
CA ALA A 70 -7.07 -1.93 -6.38
C ALA A 70 -7.25 -0.87 -5.30
N ILE A 71 -7.91 -1.19 -4.21
CA ILE A 71 -7.98 -0.33 -3.04
C ILE A 71 -7.06 -0.91 -1.97
N PHE A 72 -6.26 -0.05 -1.33
CA PHE A 72 -5.45 -0.41 -0.18
C PHE A 72 -5.90 0.39 1.03
N ASP A 73 -6.48 -0.30 2.02
CA ASP A 73 -6.85 0.31 3.29
C ASP A 73 -5.66 0.26 4.26
N ASP A 74 -5.13 1.43 4.56
CA ASP A 74 -4.12 1.61 5.60
C ASP A 74 -4.83 1.76 6.96
N CYS A 75 -5.31 0.65 7.49
CA CYS A 75 -6.07 0.61 8.73
C CYS A 75 -5.45 1.39 9.89
N PRO A 76 -4.13 1.31 10.17
CA PRO A 76 -3.53 2.07 11.26
C PRO A 76 -3.65 3.58 11.09
N ALA A 77 -3.50 4.07 9.86
CA ALA A 77 -3.60 5.50 9.59
C ALA A 77 -5.05 5.97 9.58
N SER A 78 -5.97 5.17 9.06
CA SER A 78 -7.42 5.44 9.15
C SER A 78 -7.86 5.55 10.60
N TRP A 79 -7.42 4.63 11.45
CA TRP A 79 -7.68 4.69 12.88
C TRP A 79 -7.04 5.91 13.55
N ALA A 80 -5.79 6.21 13.22
CA ALA A 80 -5.10 7.38 13.76
C ALA A 80 -5.79 8.69 13.36
N ALA A 81 -6.34 8.79 12.15
CA ALA A 81 -7.15 9.92 11.73
C ALA A 81 -8.44 10.01 12.53
N ALA A 82 -9.19 8.92 12.63
CA ALA A 82 -10.43 8.85 13.41
C ALA A 82 -10.21 9.23 14.89
N ARG A 83 -9.15 8.71 15.50
CA ARG A 83 -8.74 8.99 16.87
C ARG A 83 -8.51 10.48 17.13
N ASN A 84 -7.90 11.17 16.19
CA ASN A 84 -7.62 12.60 16.32
C ASN A 84 -8.87 13.49 16.26
N PHE A 85 -10.02 12.92 15.88
CA PHE A 85 -11.26 13.66 15.71
C PHE A 85 -12.36 13.15 16.65
N ASP A 86 -13.26 12.33 16.09
CA ASP A 86 -14.43 11.91 16.84
C ASP A 86 -14.12 10.85 17.88
N LEU A 87 -13.35 9.83 17.51
CA LEU A 87 -13.05 8.73 18.43
C LEU A 87 -12.13 9.15 19.57
N TYR A 88 -11.27 10.13 19.35
CA TYR A 88 -10.46 10.66 20.43
C TYR A 88 -11.30 11.17 21.58
N GLN A 89 -12.39 11.86 21.29
CA GLN A 89 -13.31 12.36 22.31
C GLN A 89 -14.04 11.23 23.04
N THR A 90 -14.44 10.18 22.29
CA THR A 90 -15.16 9.03 22.83
C THR A 90 -14.30 8.11 23.66
N TYR A 91 -13.06 7.86 23.21
CA TYR A 91 -12.14 6.90 23.82
C TYR A 91 -10.91 7.57 24.43
N ALA A 92 -11.01 8.81 24.90
CA ALA A 92 -9.89 9.63 25.37
C ALA A 92 -9.04 8.93 26.43
N THR A 93 -9.65 8.19 27.34
CA THR A 93 -8.93 7.45 28.40
C THR A 93 -8.00 6.39 27.80
N PHE A 94 -8.48 5.62 26.82
CA PHE A 94 -7.66 4.61 26.16
C PHE A 94 -6.53 5.24 25.35
N ILE A 95 -6.82 6.33 24.65
CA ILE A 95 -5.84 7.05 23.82
C ILE A 95 -4.76 7.67 24.73
N SER A 96 -5.13 8.18 25.90
CA SER A 96 -4.17 8.67 26.89
C SER A 96 -3.26 7.55 27.41
N ALA A 97 -3.80 6.35 27.61
CA ALA A 97 -3.01 5.17 27.94
C ALA A 97 -2.06 4.79 26.81
N GLU A 98 -2.46 4.95 25.56
CA GLU A 98 -1.61 4.74 24.38
C GLU A 98 -0.40 5.66 24.37
N THR A 99 -0.52 6.93 24.79
CA THR A 99 0.64 7.84 24.90
C THR A 99 1.68 7.36 25.89
N GLN A 100 1.27 6.52 26.84
CA GLN A 100 2.15 5.79 27.75
C GLN A 100 2.63 4.46 27.18
N GLN A 101 2.50 4.27 25.87
CA GLN A 101 2.84 3.04 25.16
C GLN A 101 2.02 1.83 25.61
N ASN A 102 0.77 2.05 26.02
CA ASN A 102 -0.18 1.00 26.41
C ASN A 102 0.33 0.04 27.48
N LYS A 103 1.20 0.52 28.34
CA LYS A 103 1.75 -0.29 29.41
C LYS A 103 0.65 -0.64 30.41
N GLY A 104 0.45 -1.94 30.62
CA GLY A 104 -0.45 -2.46 31.63
C GLY A 104 -1.92 -2.56 31.22
N LEU A 105 -2.28 -2.29 29.96
CA LEU A 105 -3.64 -2.55 29.47
C LEU A 105 -3.94 -4.05 29.45
N THR A 106 -5.16 -4.41 29.81
CA THR A 106 -5.71 -5.76 29.65
C THR A 106 -6.10 -6.00 28.18
N ASP A 107 -6.30 -7.26 27.81
CA ASP A 107 -6.76 -7.60 26.47
C ASP A 107 -8.16 -7.04 26.20
N GLU A 108 -9.03 -7.02 27.20
CA GLU A 108 -10.37 -6.43 27.13
C GLU A 108 -10.31 -4.92 26.87
N GLU A 109 -9.42 -4.19 27.54
CA GLU A 109 -9.24 -2.75 27.31
C GLU A 109 -8.71 -2.46 25.91
N VAL A 110 -7.81 -3.28 25.40
CA VAL A 110 -7.29 -3.16 24.03
C VAL A 110 -8.39 -3.45 23.00
N MET A 111 -9.25 -4.43 23.27
CA MET A 111 -10.33 -4.82 22.37
C MET A 111 -11.61 -3.95 22.51
N TYR A 112 -11.63 -3.04 23.46
CA TYR A 112 -12.82 -2.18 23.71
C TYR A 112 -13.39 -1.53 22.44
N PRO A 113 -12.61 -0.99 21.49
CA PRO A 113 -13.17 -0.45 20.25
C PRO A 113 -13.95 -1.49 19.44
N LEU A 114 -13.56 -2.76 19.47
CA LEU A 114 -14.24 -3.85 18.75
C LEU A 114 -15.59 -4.22 19.39
N ASP A 115 -15.78 -3.93 20.68
CA ASP A 115 -17.09 -4.08 21.36
C ASP A 115 -18.07 -2.96 20.97
N ASN A 116 -17.55 -1.86 20.43
CA ASN A 116 -18.31 -0.72 19.94
C ASN A 116 -18.22 -0.62 18.40
N LEU A 117 -18.35 -1.76 17.73
CA LEU A 117 -18.15 -1.88 16.29
C LEU A 117 -18.97 -0.88 15.48
N ASP A 118 -20.23 -0.60 15.85
CA ASP A 118 -21.08 0.33 15.12
C ASP A 118 -20.53 1.76 15.13
N ASP A 119 -19.87 2.17 16.21
CA ASP A 119 -19.24 3.49 16.31
C ASP A 119 -17.95 3.58 15.50
N ILE A 120 -17.12 2.52 15.51
CA ILE A 120 -15.84 2.50 14.82
C ILE A 120 -15.97 2.16 13.34
N TYR A 121 -16.94 1.33 12.97
CA TYR A 121 -17.05 0.77 11.63
C TYR A 121 -17.29 1.84 10.54
N LYS A 122 -17.93 2.97 10.89
CA LYS A 122 -18.07 4.12 9.99
C LYS A 122 -16.72 4.65 9.48
N TYR A 123 -15.66 4.58 10.29
CA TYR A 123 -14.32 5.04 9.91
C TYR A 123 -13.62 4.05 8.98
N ILE A 124 -13.95 2.75 9.11
CA ILE A 124 -13.45 1.70 8.24
C ILE A 124 -14.19 1.73 6.90
N TRP A 125 -15.49 1.76 6.96
CA TRP A 125 -16.36 1.60 5.80
C TRP A 125 -16.76 2.94 5.17
N ASP A 126 -17.52 3.77 5.88
CA ASP A 126 -18.10 4.98 5.28
C ASP A 126 -17.04 6.01 4.90
N TYR A 127 -16.05 6.21 5.76
CA TYR A 127 -15.04 7.27 5.58
C TYR A 127 -13.77 6.79 4.88
N ASN A 128 -13.64 5.52 4.58
CA ASN A 128 -12.49 4.98 3.86
C ASN A 128 -12.88 4.05 2.72
N ILE A 129 -13.20 2.79 2.98
CA ILE A 129 -13.36 1.77 1.93
C ILE A 129 -14.49 2.15 0.96
N LYS A 130 -15.69 2.43 1.47
CA LYS A 130 -16.84 2.84 0.64
C LYS A 130 -16.53 4.13 -0.12
N LEU A 131 -15.96 5.11 0.56
CA LEU A 131 -15.62 6.39 -0.06
C LEU A 131 -14.62 6.22 -1.22
N ALA A 132 -13.61 5.33 -1.07
CA ALA A 132 -12.69 5.00 -2.14
C ALA A 132 -13.39 4.36 -3.34
N PHE A 133 -14.23 3.35 -3.12
CA PHE A 133 -14.96 2.69 -4.19
C PHE A 133 -16.00 3.59 -4.87
N ASP A 134 -16.72 4.43 -4.13
CA ASP A 134 -17.65 5.41 -4.69
C ASP A 134 -16.93 6.38 -5.65
N ASN A 135 -15.78 6.89 -5.24
CA ASN A 135 -14.98 7.80 -6.09
C ASN A 135 -14.27 7.07 -7.24
N PHE A 136 -13.99 5.78 -7.08
CA PHE A 136 -13.43 4.95 -8.15
C PHE A 136 -14.46 4.63 -9.24
N TYR A 137 -15.61 4.08 -8.85
CA TYR A 137 -16.58 3.57 -9.82
C TYR A 137 -17.16 4.66 -10.72
N GLY A 138 -17.38 5.86 -10.18
CA GLY A 138 -18.08 6.92 -10.89
C GLY A 138 -19.55 6.55 -11.21
N GLU A 139 -20.18 7.39 -12.01
CA GLU A 139 -21.58 7.21 -12.40
C GLU A 139 -21.78 5.90 -13.19
N ASN A 140 -22.77 5.12 -12.79
CA ASN A 140 -23.12 3.84 -13.41
C ASN A 140 -21.93 2.85 -13.55
N LYS A 141 -20.96 2.92 -12.64
CA LYS A 141 -19.73 2.12 -12.68
C LYS A 141 -18.93 2.26 -13.98
N ALA A 142 -18.91 3.44 -14.58
CA ALA A 142 -18.25 3.71 -15.86
C ALA A 142 -16.74 3.34 -15.84
N ASN A 143 -16.11 3.37 -14.65
CA ASN A 143 -14.68 3.11 -14.48
C ASN A 143 -14.35 1.65 -14.18
N ASN A 144 -15.33 0.75 -14.18
CA ASN A 144 -15.14 -0.66 -13.84
C ASN A 144 -14.02 -1.37 -14.64
N LYS A 145 -13.74 -0.93 -15.86
CA LYS A 145 -12.67 -1.45 -16.70
C LYS A 145 -11.26 -1.24 -16.12
N TYR A 146 -11.08 -0.26 -15.25
CA TYR A 146 -9.80 0.04 -14.59
C TYR A 146 -9.61 -0.73 -13.27
N LEU A 147 -10.63 -1.45 -12.80
CA LEU A 147 -10.57 -2.15 -11.51
C LEU A 147 -9.81 -3.47 -11.63
N LEU A 148 -8.86 -3.68 -10.71
CA LEU A 148 -8.22 -4.98 -10.56
C LEU A 148 -9.26 -6.00 -10.08
N ARG A 149 -9.32 -7.13 -10.77
CA ARG A 149 -10.19 -8.25 -10.40
C ARG A 149 -9.39 -9.54 -10.31
N ILE A 150 -9.66 -10.31 -9.27
CA ILE A 150 -9.17 -11.68 -9.11
C ILE A 150 -10.39 -12.57 -8.93
N ASP A 151 -10.45 -13.65 -9.69
CA ASP A 151 -11.60 -14.54 -9.72
C ASP A 151 -12.95 -13.80 -9.96
N GLY A 152 -12.89 -12.71 -10.75
CA GLY A 152 -14.03 -11.84 -11.07
C GLY A 152 -14.40 -10.81 -9.99
N LYS A 153 -13.78 -10.85 -8.82
CA LYS A 153 -14.08 -9.98 -7.67
C LYS A 153 -13.13 -8.77 -7.63
N PRO A 154 -13.62 -7.56 -7.33
CA PRO A 154 -12.78 -6.40 -7.01
C PRO A 154 -11.83 -6.70 -5.85
N VAL A 155 -10.61 -6.14 -5.89
CA VAL A 155 -9.58 -6.42 -4.89
C VAL A 155 -9.48 -5.29 -3.86
N LEU A 156 -9.49 -5.69 -2.58
CA LEU A 156 -9.21 -4.85 -1.43
C LEU A 156 -8.01 -5.43 -0.67
N PHE A 157 -6.98 -4.62 -0.48
CA PHE A 157 -5.89 -4.94 0.44
C PHE A 157 -6.15 -4.31 1.80
N LEU A 158 -5.99 -5.08 2.87
CA LEU A 158 -6.04 -4.60 4.25
C LEU A 158 -4.67 -4.77 4.89
N TRP A 159 -4.08 -3.66 5.32
CA TRP A 159 -2.81 -3.70 6.04
C TRP A 159 -3.02 -3.51 7.53
N SER A 160 -2.41 -4.39 8.34
CA SER A 160 -2.40 -4.32 9.79
C SER A 160 -3.80 -4.32 10.43
N ILE A 161 -3.83 -4.71 11.70
CA ILE A 161 -5.05 -4.69 12.54
C ILE A 161 -5.06 -3.51 13.52
N ASN A 162 -3.99 -2.71 13.56
CA ASN A 162 -3.86 -1.64 14.55
C ASN A 162 -4.95 -0.57 14.39
N GLY A 163 -5.54 -0.45 13.19
CA GLY A 163 -6.70 0.39 12.95
C GLY A 163 -7.95 -0.06 13.69
N PHE A 164 -8.04 -1.32 14.06
CA PHE A 164 -9.19 -1.90 14.76
C PHE A 164 -8.98 -2.02 16.28
N LEU A 165 -7.75 -1.84 16.75
CA LEU A 165 -7.38 -1.90 18.15
C LEU A 165 -7.02 -0.51 18.67
N ASN A 166 -7.22 -0.30 19.98
CA ASN A 166 -6.92 0.99 20.62
C ASN A 166 -5.44 1.19 20.95
N VAL A 167 -4.55 0.42 20.35
CA VAL A 167 -3.14 0.43 20.71
C VAL A 167 -2.22 0.24 19.53
N ASP A 168 -1.02 0.80 19.63
CA ASP A 168 0.08 0.44 18.75
C ASP A 168 0.57 -0.97 19.10
N TYR A 169 0.51 -1.88 18.17
CA TYR A 169 0.92 -3.25 18.34
C TYR A 169 2.39 -3.39 18.75
N ALA A 170 3.27 -2.58 18.20
CA ALA A 170 4.68 -2.59 18.55
C ALA A 170 4.90 -2.15 19.99
N ALA A 171 4.09 -1.21 20.48
CA ALA A 171 4.15 -0.74 21.88
C ALA A 171 3.71 -1.79 22.90
N LEU A 172 2.93 -2.79 22.49
CA LEU A 172 2.57 -3.94 23.32
C LEU A 172 3.70 -4.97 23.46
N GLY A 173 4.90 -4.69 22.95
CA GLY A 173 6.01 -5.64 23.00
C GLY A 173 5.71 -6.95 22.27
N ASN A 174 4.96 -6.90 21.17
CA ASN A 174 4.49 -8.05 20.41
C ASN A 174 3.54 -8.99 21.18
N LYS A 175 2.89 -8.49 22.22
CA LYS A 175 1.87 -9.27 22.92
C LYS A 175 0.78 -9.70 21.92
N LYS A 176 0.55 -10.99 21.82
CA LYS A 176 -0.51 -11.55 20.98
C LYS A 176 -1.83 -11.45 21.74
N ILE A 177 -2.73 -10.63 21.23
CA ILE A 177 -4.11 -10.50 21.72
C ILE A 177 -4.98 -11.41 20.88
N ASP A 178 -5.78 -12.25 21.52
CA ASP A 178 -6.79 -13.04 20.83
C ASP A 178 -8.08 -12.21 20.72
N CYS A 179 -8.46 -11.86 19.49
CA CYS A 179 -9.66 -11.07 19.20
C CYS A 179 -10.96 -11.89 19.15
N LYS A 180 -10.89 -13.20 19.33
CA LYS A 180 -12.05 -14.09 19.58
C LYS A 180 -13.22 -13.89 18.61
N GLY A 181 -12.95 -13.95 17.31
CA GLY A 181 -13.97 -13.82 16.26
C GLY A 181 -14.39 -12.38 15.92
N LYS A 182 -13.89 -11.36 16.64
CA LYS A 182 -14.25 -9.96 16.39
C LYS A 182 -13.72 -9.45 15.06
N LEU A 183 -12.49 -9.84 14.67
CA LEU A 183 -11.94 -9.47 13.35
C LEU A 183 -12.67 -10.22 12.24
N LYS A 184 -13.03 -11.49 12.43
CA LYS A 184 -13.87 -12.23 11.49
C LYS A 184 -15.23 -11.54 11.28
N ALA A 185 -15.84 -11.04 12.36
CA ALA A 185 -17.10 -10.30 12.28
C ALA A 185 -16.97 -9.01 11.44
N ILE A 186 -15.86 -8.26 11.60
CA ILE A 186 -15.57 -7.05 10.80
C ILE A 186 -15.43 -7.42 9.32
N LEU A 187 -14.66 -8.47 8.99
CA LEU A 187 -14.46 -8.90 7.61
C LEU A 187 -15.76 -9.35 6.96
N ASN A 188 -16.59 -10.12 7.67
CA ASN A 188 -17.93 -10.47 7.20
C ASN A 188 -18.79 -9.24 6.92
N LYS A 189 -18.73 -8.24 7.79
CA LYS A 189 -19.49 -7.00 7.62
C LYS A 189 -19.00 -6.23 6.40
N ILE A 190 -17.71 -6.14 6.16
CA ILE A 190 -17.13 -5.51 4.95
C ILE A 190 -17.69 -6.22 3.69
N HIS A 191 -17.67 -7.55 3.63
CA HIS A 191 -18.24 -8.29 2.50
C HIS A 191 -19.73 -8.00 2.31
N ALA A 192 -20.52 -8.05 3.38
CA ALA A 192 -21.96 -7.81 3.32
C ALA A 192 -22.28 -6.39 2.83
N ASP A 193 -21.59 -5.39 3.37
CA ASP A 193 -21.80 -3.99 3.01
C ASP A 193 -21.33 -3.70 1.59
N PHE A 194 -20.21 -4.30 1.15
CA PHE A 194 -19.76 -4.19 -0.23
C PHE A 194 -20.77 -4.78 -1.21
N LYS A 195 -21.28 -5.98 -0.92
CA LYS A 195 -22.31 -6.62 -1.74
C LYS A 195 -23.60 -5.81 -1.77
N SER A 196 -23.99 -5.25 -0.64
CA SER A 196 -25.16 -4.37 -0.56
C SER A 196 -25.00 -3.10 -1.38
N ALA A 197 -23.83 -2.46 -1.30
CA ALA A 197 -23.56 -1.19 -1.98
C ALA A 197 -23.37 -1.35 -3.49
N TYR A 198 -22.69 -2.42 -3.90
CA TYR A 198 -22.20 -2.56 -5.29
C TYR A 198 -22.76 -3.78 -6.04
N GLY A 199 -23.47 -4.69 -5.36
CA GLY A 199 -24.03 -5.90 -5.97
C GLY A 199 -23.00 -6.95 -6.37
N GLU A 200 -21.80 -6.89 -5.82
CA GLU A 200 -20.65 -7.73 -6.17
C GLU A 200 -20.02 -8.33 -4.92
N ASP A 201 -19.38 -9.49 -5.07
CA ASP A 201 -18.52 -10.04 -4.03
C ASP A 201 -17.13 -9.38 -4.08
N LEU A 202 -16.47 -9.27 -2.93
CA LEU A 202 -15.16 -8.65 -2.79
C LEU A 202 -14.07 -9.71 -2.65
N PHE A 203 -12.87 -9.46 -3.19
CA PHE A 203 -11.66 -10.22 -2.92
C PHE A 203 -10.85 -9.46 -1.86
N ILE A 204 -10.73 -10.01 -0.67
CA ILE A 204 -9.93 -9.42 0.41
C ILE A 204 -8.59 -10.14 0.52
N CYS A 205 -7.50 -9.38 0.35
CA CYS A 205 -6.15 -9.79 0.71
C CYS A 205 -5.74 -9.07 1.99
N ALA A 206 -5.83 -9.74 3.13
CA ALA A 206 -5.52 -9.14 4.42
C ALA A 206 -4.08 -9.40 4.85
N ASP A 207 -3.53 -8.54 5.71
CA ASP A 207 -2.29 -8.82 6.43
C ASP A 207 -2.47 -10.04 7.33
N ARG A 208 -1.43 -10.87 7.43
CA ARG A 208 -1.42 -12.05 8.30
C ARG A 208 -1.80 -11.77 9.75
N ALA A 209 -1.55 -10.56 10.21
CA ALA A 209 -1.89 -10.15 11.58
C ALA A 209 -3.38 -10.35 11.89
N PHE A 210 -4.27 -10.28 10.90
CA PHE A 210 -5.69 -10.59 11.11
C PHE A 210 -5.88 -12.02 11.61
N GLN A 211 -5.26 -13.01 10.95
CA GLN A 211 -5.33 -14.42 11.37
C GLN A 211 -4.52 -14.71 12.63
N ASP A 212 -3.42 -14.01 12.84
CA ASP A 212 -2.60 -14.16 14.04
C ASP A 212 -3.33 -13.66 15.30
N ARG A 213 -4.18 -12.64 15.16
CA ARG A 213 -4.95 -12.02 16.24
C ARG A 213 -6.34 -12.61 16.43
N ASP A 214 -6.90 -13.21 15.41
CA ASP A 214 -8.20 -13.87 15.46
C ASP A 214 -8.12 -15.18 14.71
N LYS A 215 -8.11 -16.29 15.45
CA LYS A 215 -7.98 -17.63 14.88
C LYS A 215 -9.22 -18.09 14.11
N GLU A 216 -10.31 -17.33 14.21
CA GLU A 216 -11.51 -17.57 13.42
C GLU A 216 -11.44 -16.94 12.03
N VAL A 217 -10.44 -16.10 11.73
CA VAL A 217 -10.18 -15.58 10.37
C VAL A 217 -9.64 -16.73 9.51
N ASP A 218 -10.44 -17.13 8.54
CA ASP A 218 -10.21 -18.24 7.62
C ASP A 218 -10.62 -17.87 6.18
N GLU A 219 -10.57 -18.82 5.27
CA GLU A 219 -10.92 -18.66 3.85
C GLU A 219 -12.39 -18.28 3.60
N SER A 220 -13.23 -18.30 4.59
CA SER A 220 -14.62 -17.84 4.47
C SER A 220 -14.77 -16.32 4.49
N VAL A 221 -13.72 -15.61 4.93
CA VAL A 221 -13.75 -14.14 5.11
C VAL A 221 -12.57 -13.40 4.50
N VAL A 222 -11.52 -14.11 4.07
CA VAL A 222 -10.41 -13.56 3.29
C VAL A 222 -10.03 -14.53 2.19
N GLU A 223 -9.86 -14.04 0.98
CA GLU A 223 -9.47 -14.85 -0.17
C GLU A 223 -7.97 -15.13 -0.19
N SER A 224 -7.17 -14.23 0.36
CA SER A 224 -5.73 -14.42 0.53
C SER A 224 -5.17 -13.65 1.71
N LEU A 225 -3.96 -14.02 2.13
CA LEU A 225 -3.20 -13.30 3.14
C LEU A 225 -1.86 -12.87 2.56
N ASN A 226 -1.43 -11.67 2.91
CA ASN A 226 -0.06 -11.24 2.73
C ASN A 226 0.69 -11.26 4.06
N ASP A 227 2.02 -11.18 3.99
CA ASP A 227 2.89 -11.09 5.15
C ASP A 227 3.82 -9.89 4.92
N TRP A 228 3.67 -8.83 5.72
CA TRP A 228 4.43 -7.61 5.50
C TRP A 228 5.91 -7.81 5.79
N PHE A 229 6.78 -7.06 5.15
CA PHE A 229 8.22 -7.10 5.41
C PHE A 229 8.54 -6.61 6.83
N ILE A 230 9.70 -6.99 7.36
CA ILE A 230 10.14 -6.66 8.72
C ILE A 230 11.49 -5.94 8.64
N ALA A 231 11.46 -4.61 8.75
CA ALA A 231 12.63 -3.76 8.54
C ALA A 231 13.45 -3.45 9.81
N SER A 232 12.91 -3.72 11.01
CA SER A 232 13.60 -3.45 12.27
C SER A 232 14.94 -4.20 12.38
N GLU A 233 16.03 -3.49 12.65
CA GLU A 233 17.34 -4.09 12.86
C GLU A 233 17.40 -4.99 14.10
N GLN A 234 16.47 -4.83 15.04
CA GLN A 234 16.35 -5.64 16.25
C GLN A 234 15.46 -6.87 16.06
N ALA A 235 14.76 -6.99 14.93
CA ALA A 235 13.87 -8.12 14.70
C ALA A 235 14.66 -9.40 14.40
N PRO A 236 14.34 -10.54 15.08
CA PRO A 236 15.04 -11.80 14.83
C PRO A 236 14.78 -12.38 13.44
N THR A 237 13.67 -12.00 12.81
CA THR A 237 13.25 -12.47 11.47
C THR A 237 13.18 -11.32 10.48
N ARG A 238 14.25 -10.53 10.41
CA ARG A 238 14.34 -9.39 9.51
C ARG A 238 14.34 -9.85 8.04
N SER A 239 13.43 -9.28 7.23
CA SER A 239 13.38 -9.55 5.80
C SER A 239 12.75 -8.38 5.05
N SER A 240 13.34 -8.00 3.90
CA SER A 240 12.79 -6.97 3.01
C SER A 240 11.74 -7.52 2.04
N TRP A 241 11.52 -8.80 2.02
CA TRP A 241 10.42 -9.43 1.29
C TRP A 241 9.92 -10.68 2.01
N THR A 242 8.70 -11.04 1.69
CA THR A 242 8.04 -12.27 2.15
C THR A 242 7.28 -12.89 1.01
N VAL A 243 7.03 -14.19 1.10
CA VAL A 243 6.13 -14.91 0.19
C VAL A 243 5.27 -15.84 1.03
N ARG A 244 3.94 -15.68 0.92
CA ARG A 244 2.99 -16.44 1.71
C ARG A 244 1.94 -17.10 0.81
N THR A 245 1.66 -18.36 1.08
CA THR A 245 0.54 -19.08 0.47
C THR A 245 -0.59 -19.25 1.48
N PHE A 246 -1.80 -18.90 1.08
CA PHE A 246 -3.02 -19.08 1.84
C PHE A 246 -4.18 -19.29 0.86
N ASN A 247 -5.05 -20.25 1.15
CA ASN A 247 -6.22 -20.58 0.31
C ASN A 247 -5.87 -20.77 -1.18
N GLY A 248 -4.76 -21.44 -1.46
CA GLY A 248 -4.27 -21.67 -2.83
C GLY A 248 -3.77 -20.44 -3.57
N LYS A 249 -3.70 -19.28 -2.93
CA LYS A 249 -3.11 -18.06 -3.48
C LYS A 249 -1.76 -17.76 -2.82
N THR A 250 -0.75 -17.46 -3.61
CA THR A 250 0.59 -17.10 -3.15
C THR A 250 0.81 -15.60 -3.37
N VAL A 251 1.08 -14.89 -2.28
CA VAL A 251 1.30 -13.42 -2.30
C VAL A 251 2.72 -13.11 -1.87
N GLY A 252 3.42 -12.37 -2.71
CA GLY A 252 4.72 -11.79 -2.41
C GLY A 252 4.58 -10.32 -2.00
N VAL A 253 5.30 -9.90 -0.96
CA VAL A 253 5.42 -8.49 -0.56
C VAL A 253 6.89 -8.13 -0.51
N ALA A 254 7.28 -6.99 -1.07
CA ALA A 254 8.66 -6.53 -1.04
C ALA A 254 8.78 -5.00 -0.97
N VAL A 255 9.94 -4.57 -0.47
CA VAL A 255 10.40 -3.19 -0.52
C VAL A 255 11.79 -3.13 -1.14
N PRO A 256 12.10 -2.17 -2.03
CA PRO A 256 13.38 -2.10 -2.75
C PRO A 256 14.54 -1.65 -1.85
N ALA A 257 14.21 -0.78 -0.91
CA ALA A 257 15.03 -0.26 0.17
C ALA A 257 14.10 0.29 1.24
N PHE A 258 14.61 0.56 2.42
CA PHE A 258 13.81 1.15 3.49
C PHE A 258 14.69 1.92 4.46
N TYR A 259 14.21 3.07 4.93
CA TYR A 259 14.88 3.81 5.99
C TYR A 259 13.90 4.65 6.79
N THR A 260 13.70 4.30 8.03
CA THR A 260 13.00 5.14 9.01
C THR A 260 13.45 4.77 10.42
N ASN A 261 13.03 5.55 11.41
CA ASN A 261 13.16 5.21 12.82
C ASN A 261 11.76 5.03 13.40
N ASP A 262 11.58 4.00 14.20
CA ASP A 262 10.36 3.86 14.98
C ASP A 262 10.26 4.92 16.08
N LYS A 263 9.13 4.96 16.80
CA LYS A 263 8.90 5.92 17.88
C LYS A 263 9.89 5.77 19.05
N SER A 264 10.54 4.62 19.19
CA SER A 264 11.58 4.36 20.21
C SER A 264 12.98 4.75 19.75
N GLY A 265 13.13 5.16 18.47
CA GLY A 265 14.41 5.43 17.84
C GLY A 265 15.10 4.18 17.29
N THR A 266 14.43 3.02 17.31
CA THR A 266 14.96 1.81 16.67
C THR A 266 15.03 2.03 15.17
N ARG A 267 16.21 1.81 14.61
CA ARG A 267 16.42 1.94 13.17
C ARG A 267 15.71 0.82 12.42
N MET A 268 14.94 1.23 11.41
CA MET A 268 14.35 0.34 10.44
C MET A 268 15.01 0.62 9.09
N PHE A 269 15.77 -0.35 8.60
CA PHE A 269 16.66 -0.09 7.47
C PHE A 269 16.88 -1.31 6.60
N PHE A 270 16.79 -1.09 5.28
CA PHE A 270 17.34 -1.97 4.26
C PHE A 270 18.07 -1.16 3.21
N ASP A 271 19.34 -1.49 2.97
CA ASP A 271 20.09 -0.98 1.83
C ASP A 271 19.53 -1.55 0.52
N ALA A 272 19.50 -0.74 -0.53
CA ALA A 272 19.06 -1.19 -1.86
C ALA A 272 20.04 -2.21 -2.48
N ASP A 273 21.30 -2.24 -2.03
CA ASP A 273 22.36 -3.09 -2.54
C ASP A 273 22.44 -3.04 -4.08
N HIS A 274 22.56 -1.83 -4.62
CA HIS A 274 22.62 -1.59 -6.07
C HIS A 274 21.45 -2.22 -6.86
N GLY A 275 20.25 -2.25 -6.25
CA GLY A 275 19.06 -2.87 -6.83
C GLY A 275 19.00 -4.40 -6.69
N LYS A 276 20.03 -5.02 -6.13
CA LYS A 276 20.09 -6.49 -5.94
C LYS A 276 18.99 -6.97 -5.02
N ARG A 277 18.68 -6.23 -3.96
CA ARG A 277 17.61 -6.58 -3.02
C ARG A 277 16.26 -6.77 -3.71
N LEU A 278 15.88 -5.82 -4.57
CA LEU A 278 14.63 -5.92 -5.33
C LEU A 278 14.68 -7.08 -6.33
N THR A 279 15.81 -7.28 -7.00
CA THR A 279 16.00 -8.39 -7.94
C THR A 279 15.86 -9.74 -7.23
N ASP A 280 16.52 -9.94 -6.09
CA ASP A 280 16.43 -11.18 -5.32
C ASP A 280 15.00 -11.46 -4.84
N ALA A 281 14.29 -10.41 -4.41
CA ALA A 281 12.89 -10.52 -3.99
C ALA A 281 11.99 -10.99 -5.15
N LEU A 282 12.12 -10.38 -6.31
CA LEU A 282 11.32 -10.73 -7.49
C LEU A 282 11.68 -12.12 -8.03
N ASP A 283 12.95 -12.50 -8.01
CA ASP A 283 13.40 -13.86 -8.39
C ASP A 283 12.77 -14.91 -7.45
N ASP A 284 12.74 -14.67 -6.15
CA ASP A 284 12.12 -15.58 -5.17
C ASP A 284 10.60 -15.70 -5.41
N MET A 285 9.92 -14.58 -5.71
CA MET A 285 8.50 -14.57 -6.00
C MET A 285 8.15 -15.32 -7.28
N VAL A 286 8.97 -15.18 -8.33
CA VAL A 286 8.83 -15.94 -9.58
C VAL A 286 9.07 -17.43 -9.33
N ALA A 287 10.13 -17.79 -8.59
CA ALA A 287 10.45 -19.17 -8.26
C ALA A 287 9.34 -19.86 -7.45
N LYS A 288 8.61 -19.11 -6.64
CA LYS A 288 7.48 -19.58 -5.84
C LYS A 288 6.12 -19.47 -6.55
N ASN A 289 6.10 -19.06 -7.81
CA ASN A 289 4.90 -18.86 -8.61
C ASN A 289 3.88 -17.95 -7.90
N ALA A 290 4.32 -16.78 -7.42
CA ALA A 290 3.42 -15.84 -6.76
C ALA A 290 2.28 -15.41 -7.70
N ASP A 291 1.03 -15.55 -7.23
CA ASP A 291 -0.17 -15.11 -7.95
C ASP A 291 -0.31 -13.59 -7.91
N LEU A 292 0.14 -12.99 -6.81
CA LEU A 292 0.15 -11.54 -6.57
C LEU A 292 1.51 -11.12 -6.04
N VAL A 293 2.02 -10.03 -6.58
CA VAL A 293 3.23 -9.36 -6.07
C VAL A 293 2.84 -7.95 -5.66
N PHE A 294 2.97 -7.65 -4.37
CA PHE A 294 2.70 -6.34 -3.80
C PHE A 294 4.02 -5.65 -3.44
N LEU A 295 4.27 -4.52 -4.10
CA LEU A 295 5.49 -3.73 -3.94
C LEU A 295 5.14 -2.44 -3.19
N GLU A 296 5.68 -2.31 -2.00
CA GLU A 296 5.39 -1.19 -1.13
C GLU A 296 6.11 0.07 -1.62
N GLY A 297 5.40 1.21 -1.62
CA GLY A 297 5.98 2.53 -1.59
C GLY A 297 6.29 3.17 -2.94
N PHE A 298 5.54 2.95 -4.05
CA PHE A 298 5.89 3.51 -5.37
C PHE A 298 6.33 4.99 -5.33
N THR A 299 5.71 5.81 -4.50
CA THR A 299 6.02 7.24 -4.31
C THR A 299 6.56 7.58 -2.92
N ASP A 300 6.85 6.58 -2.08
CA ASP A 300 7.33 6.82 -0.74
C ASP A 300 8.81 7.15 -0.71
N MET A 301 9.09 8.44 -0.93
CA MET A 301 10.43 9.01 -0.84
C MET A 301 10.88 9.16 0.61
N ALA A 302 9.94 9.32 1.55
CA ALA A 302 10.24 9.60 2.95
C ALA A 302 10.87 8.39 3.64
N GLU A 303 10.44 7.19 3.27
CA GLU A 303 10.97 5.93 3.80
C GLU A 303 11.99 5.26 2.86
N ASN A 304 12.42 5.94 1.80
CA ASN A 304 13.33 5.42 0.78
C ASN A 304 12.81 4.15 0.09
N ALA A 305 11.51 3.93 0.11
CA ALA A 305 10.85 2.81 -0.52
C ALA A 305 10.47 3.07 -1.99
N ALA A 306 10.54 4.32 -2.44
CA ALA A 306 10.05 4.74 -3.75
C ALA A 306 10.67 3.97 -4.92
N TYR A 307 9.83 3.66 -5.91
CA TYR A 307 10.25 3.12 -7.20
C TYR A 307 10.39 4.21 -8.25
N TRP A 308 9.78 5.36 -8.02
CA TRP A 308 9.78 6.50 -8.93
C TRP A 308 11.21 6.91 -9.29
N ARG A 309 11.38 7.39 -10.50
CA ARG A 309 12.63 7.93 -11.03
C ARG A 309 13.23 8.98 -10.10
N SER A 310 14.49 8.85 -9.74
CA SER A 310 15.17 9.76 -8.82
C SER A 310 16.58 10.09 -9.29
N THR A 311 17.01 11.33 -9.04
CA THR A 311 18.40 11.76 -9.23
C THR A 311 19.24 11.60 -7.97
N ASP A 312 18.72 10.97 -6.93
CA ASP A 312 19.45 10.68 -5.69
C ASP A 312 20.46 9.57 -5.94
N ASN A 313 21.72 9.94 -6.01
CA ASN A 313 22.84 9.03 -6.28
C ASN A 313 23.37 8.29 -5.03
N ILE A 314 22.72 8.46 -3.87
CA ILE A 314 23.03 7.70 -2.67
C ILE A 314 22.30 6.37 -2.70
N TYR A 315 21.04 6.38 -3.19
CA TYR A 315 20.12 5.23 -3.16
C TYR A 315 19.86 4.63 -4.53
N TYR A 316 20.30 5.28 -5.61
CA TYR A 316 20.12 4.86 -6.99
C TYR A 316 21.46 4.96 -7.74
N ASP A 317 21.83 3.94 -8.48
CA ASP A 317 23.00 3.98 -9.36
C ASP A 317 22.74 4.87 -10.58
N PHE A 318 21.48 4.91 -11.03
CA PHE A 318 20.97 5.77 -12.09
C PHE A 318 19.46 6.02 -11.94
N PRO A 319 18.91 7.09 -12.49
CA PRO A 319 17.57 7.59 -12.13
C PRO A 319 16.41 6.60 -12.25
N ASN A 320 16.40 5.73 -13.26
CA ASN A 320 15.31 4.78 -13.53
C ASN A 320 15.64 3.33 -13.15
N GLN A 321 16.65 3.12 -12.29
CA GLN A 321 17.13 1.80 -11.90
C GLN A 321 16.02 0.86 -11.42
N ARG A 322 15.20 1.31 -10.47
CA ARG A 322 14.15 0.47 -9.88
C ARG A 322 13.04 0.17 -10.88
N LEU A 323 12.67 1.14 -11.71
CA LEU A 323 11.70 0.94 -12.80
C LEU A 323 12.21 -0.09 -13.82
N ASN A 324 13.48 -0.02 -14.18
CA ASN A 324 14.12 -0.98 -15.09
C ASN A 324 14.13 -2.41 -14.52
N ILE A 325 14.34 -2.54 -13.22
CA ILE A 325 14.26 -3.85 -12.56
C ILE A 325 12.83 -4.39 -12.65
N LEU A 326 11.82 -3.61 -12.28
CA LEU A 326 10.42 -4.04 -12.36
C LEU A 326 10.04 -4.52 -13.76
N ARG A 327 10.42 -3.76 -14.78
CA ARG A 327 10.10 -4.07 -16.17
C ARG A 327 10.61 -5.44 -16.63
N LYS A 328 11.71 -5.94 -16.09
CA LYS A 328 12.24 -7.28 -16.42
C LYS A 328 11.28 -8.41 -16.02
N TYR A 329 10.46 -8.17 -15.01
CA TYR A 329 9.53 -9.14 -14.44
C TYR A 329 8.07 -8.92 -14.87
N SER A 330 7.81 -7.87 -15.65
CA SER A 330 6.46 -7.53 -16.09
C SER A 330 5.83 -8.64 -16.92
N SER A 331 4.58 -9.01 -16.59
CA SER A 331 3.74 -9.87 -17.40
C SER A 331 3.08 -9.11 -18.58
N SER A 332 2.90 -7.80 -18.42
CA SER A 332 2.22 -6.91 -19.38
C SER A 332 3.14 -6.41 -20.49
N ARG A 333 4.01 -7.27 -21.02
CA ARG A 333 5.04 -6.89 -22.00
C ARG A 333 4.50 -6.21 -23.27
N ALA A 334 3.31 -6.59 -23.71
CA ALA A 334 2.76 -6.11 -24.96
C ALA A 334 2.61 -4.57 -24.98
N TRP A 335 2.12 -3.98 -23.90
CA TRP A 335 1.98 -2.53 -23.80
C TRP A 335 3.23 -1.84 -23.22
N ALA A 336 3.98 -2.50 -22.36
CA ALA A 336 5.25 -1.98 -21.84
C ALA A 336 6.34 -1.95 -22.91
N GLU A 337 6.25 -2.78 -23.95
CA GLU A 337 7.25 -2.89 -25.01
C GLU A 337 7.45 -1.59 -25.78
N SER A 338 6.44 -0.74 -25.87
CA SER A 338 6.55 0.57 -26.52
C SER A 338 7.59 1.50 -25.90
N PHE A 339 7.94 1.28 -24.64
CA PHE A 339 8.93 2.08 -23.92
C PHE A 339 10.31 1.45 -23.88
N ARG A 340 10.48 0.23 -24.39
CA ARG A 340 11.73 -0.51 -24.28
C ARG A 340 12.91 0.21 -24.94
N VAL A 341 12.69 0.74 -26.14
CA VAL A 341 13.75 1.44 -26.89
C VAL A 341 14.23 2.68 -26.14
N GLU A 342 13.31 3.42 -25.54
CA GLU A 342 13.67 4.60 -24.73
C GLU A 342 14.49 4.22 -23.52
N MET A 343 14.13 3.13 -22.83
CA MET A 343 14.90 2.63 -21.69
C MET A 343 16.30 2.18 -22.09
N GLU A 344 16.41 1.37 -23.12
CA GLU A 344 17.68 0.87 -23.60
C GLU A 344 18.59 2.02 -24.05
N ALA A 345 18.01 3.03 -24.68
CA ALA A 345 18.72 4.24 -25.06
C ALA A 345 19.22 5.03 -23.84
N CYS A 346 18.41 5.16 -22.79
CA CYS A 346 18.82 5.81 -21.54
C CYS A 346 19.96 5.05 -20.84
N ASP A 347 19.86 3.74 -20.73
CA ASP A 347 20.88 2.91 -20.11
C ASP A 347 22.21 2.99 -20.90
N TYR A 348 22.14 2.91 -22.22
CA TYR A 348 23.29 3.09 -23.09
C TYR A 348 23.92 4.47 -22.95
N PHE A 349 23.11 5.51 -22.83
CA PHE A 349 23.61 6.87 -22.65
C PHE A 349 24.43 7.01 -21.35
N PHE A 350 23.92 6.49 -20.23
CA PHE A 350 24.66 6.53 -18.97
C PHE A 350 25.95 5.72 -19.02
N ASP A 351 25.93 4.54 -19.62
CA ASP A 351 27.09 3.70 -19.83
C ASP A 351 28.18 4.40 -20.67
N VAL A 352 27.78 4.99 -21.77
CA VAL A 352 28.68 5.73 -22.66
C VAL A 352 29.25 6.95 -21.97
N SER A 353 28.44 7.67 -21.19
CA SER A 353 28.87 8.82 -20.42
C SER A 353 29.91 8.46 -19.37
N ALA A 354 29.69 7.41 -18.63
CA ALA A 354 30.62 6.91 -17.63
C ALA A 354 31.99 6.49 -18.26
N LYS A 355 31.95 5.86 -19.44
CA LYS A 355 33.15 5.41 -20.14
C LYS A 355 33.97 6.56 -20.76
N ASN A 356 33.30 7.59 -21.27
CA ASN A 356 33.96 8.60 -22.11
C ASN A 356 34.30 9.90 -21.38
N SER A 357 33.68 10.19 -20.27
CA SER A 357 33.75 11.52 -19.66
C SER A 357 34.30 11.55 -18.23
N GLY A 358 34.84 10.45 -17.75
CA GLY A 358 35.35 10.45 -16.39
C GLY A 358 34.30 10.90 -15.37
N ASN A 359 33.14 10.30 -15.42
CA ASN A 359 31.97 10.61 -14.58
C ASN A 359 31.15 11.84 -14.98
N GLN A 360 31.33 12.36 -16.18
CA GLN A 360 30.43 13.40 -16.70
C GLN A 360 29.43 12.81 -17.66
N TYR A 361 28.18 13.04 -17.40
CA TYR A 361 27.10 12.63 -18.29
C TYR A 361 27.05 13.51 -19.53
N ARG A 362 26.87 12.91 -20.68
CA ARG A 362 26.63 13.67 -21.90
C ARG A 362 25.23 14.25 -21.87
N THR A 363 25.14 15.50 -22.21
CA THR A 363 23.87 16.14 -22.57
C THR A 363 23.79 16.11 -24.09
N GLY A 364 22.99 15.27 -24.63
CA GLY A 364 22.82 15.18 -26.07
C GLY A 364 21.75 14.20 -26.42
N SER A 365 21.27 14.29 -27.63
CA SER A 365 20.34 13.29 -28.17
C SER A 365 21.04 11.96 -28.34
N LEU A 366 20.38 10.91 -27.99
CA LEU A 366 20.65 9.58 -28.45
C LEU A 366 20.21 9.40 -29.88
#